data_e1a23691eecbae21ddbee54d55bb5fae
#
_entry.id   e1a23691eecbae21ddbee54d55bb5fae
#
_cell.length_a   1.000
_cell.length_b   1.000
_cell.length_c   1.000
_cell.angle_alpha   90.00
_cell.angle_beta   90.00
_cell.angle_gamma   90.00
#
_symmetry.space_group_name_H-M   'P 1'
#
loop_
_entity.id
_entity.type
_entity.pdbx_description
1 polymer ?
#
loop_
_entity_poly.entity_id
_entity_poly.type
_entity_poly.pdbx_seq_one_letter_code
_entity_poly.pdbx_strand_id
1 'polypeptide(L)'
;MRRIFILTIFLTISLANLNFAHSISPDVFIQSTVNRASHVLSENISKDKKIDKLKLIAKETVDIEGIGFYSLGSARKNINDEQKSTYSNLFENYFLKSFSSRLAEYTNPEIEVKNKQILNNNYTI
;
A
#
# COMPACT_ATOMS: atom_id res chain seq x y z
N MET A 1 53.36 6.26 3.70
CA MET A 1 52.49 6.19 4.89
C MET A 1 51.36 7.25 4.86
N ARG A 2 51.67 8.53 4.67
CA ARG A 2 50.63 9.60 4.66
C ARG A 2 49.52 9.44 3.58
N ARG A 3 49.85 8.90 2.40
CA ARG A 3 48.87 8.66 1.31
C ARG A 3 47.94 7.47 1.59
N ILE A 4 48.40 6.44 2.27
CA ILE A 4 47.62 5.28 2.68
C ILE A 4 46.63 5.66 3.77
N PHE A 5 47.01 6.55 4.69
CA PHE A 5 46.17 7.05 5.77
C PHE A 5 44.99 7.89 5.24
N ILE A 6 45.20 8.69 4.19
CA ILE A 6 44.16 9.49 3.55
C ILE A 6 43.19 8.58 2.82
N LEU A 7 43.65 7.50 2.18
CA LEU A 7 42.79 6.55 1.45
C LEU A 7 41.89 5.73 2.40
N THR A 8 42.43 5.35 3.58
CA THR A 8 41.63 4.66 4.61
C THR A 8 40.56 5.55 5.24
N ILE A 9 40.85 6.84 5.47
CA ILE A 9 39.88 7.81 5.98
C ILE A 9 38.74 8.04 4.94
N PHE A 10 39.09 8.11 3.64
CA PHE A 10 38.07 8.28 2.59
C PHE A 10 37.16 7.06 2.43
N LEU A 11 37.70 5.86 2.63
CA LEU A 11 36.94 4.60 2.55
C LEU A 11 35.96 4.44 3.74
N THR A 12 36.38 4.90 4.95
CA THR A 12 35.49 4.81 6.13
C THR A 12 34.34 5.82 6.09
N ILE A 13 34.51 6.98 5.46
CA ILE A 13 33.45 7.99 5.30
C ILE A 13 32.44 7.52 4.27
N SER A 14 32.84 6.74 3.24
CA SER A 14 31.94 6.21 2.21
C SER A 14 30.98 5.14 2.75
N LEU A 15 31.32 4.45 3.84
CA LEU A 15 30.48 3.41 4.47
C LEU A 15 29.46 3.98 5.48
N ALA A 16 29.56 5.26 5.83
CA ALA A 16 28.67 5.91 6.80
C ALA A 16 27.31 6.33 6.22
N ASN A 17 27.10 6.21 4.91
CA ASN A 17 25.79 6.45 4.27
C ASN A 17 24.93 5.17 4.23
N LEU A 18 24.84 4.44 5.32
CA LEU A 18 23.80 3.44 5.52
C LEU A 18 22.49 4.23 5.73
N ASN A 19 21.76 4.45 4.64
CA ASN A 19 20.39 4.88 4.69
C ASN A 19 19.61 3.81 5.47
N PHE A 20 19.38 4.05 6.76
CA PHE A 20 18.37 3.31 7.50
C PHE A 20 17.05 3.60 6.80
N ALA A 21 16.57 2.65 6.00
CA ALA A 21 15.19 2.69 5.52
C ALA A 21 14.31 2.68 6.77
N HIS A 22 13.86 3.86 7.19
CA HIS A 22 12.88 3.98 8.26
C HIS A 22 11.58 3.38 7.71
N SER A 23 11.27 2.15 8.10
CA SER A 23 9.96 1.59 7.78
C SER A 23 8.90 2.42 8.50
N ILE A 24 7.95 2.94 7.72
CA ILE A 24 6.82 3.68 8.28
C ILE A 24 6.04 2.73 9.19
N SER A 25 5.73 3.16 10.41
CA SER A 25 4.92 2.39 11.35
C SER A 25 3.53 2.10 10.75
N PRO A 26 2.96 0.90 10.91
CA PRO A 26 1.67 0.51 10.31
C PRO A 26 0.52 1.47 10.63
N ASP A 27 0.45 1.97 11.85
CA ASP A 27 -0.55 2.95 12.29
C ASP A 27 -0.41 4.28 11.54
N VAL A 28 0.83 4.77 11.36
CA VAL A 28 1.11 5.99 10.57
C VAL A 28 0.75 5.79 9.11
N PHE A 29 1.06 4.63 8.54
CA PHE A 29 0.70 4.30 7.16
C PHE A 29 -0.82 4.29 6.96
N ILE A 30 -1.56 3.61 7.84
CA ILE A 30 -3.02 3.54 7.77
C ILE A 30 -3.64 4.93 7.98
N GLN A 31 -3.17 5.70 8.97
CA GLN A 31 -3.67 7.06 9.20
C GLN A 31 -3.45 7.96 7.98
N SER A 32 -2.27 7.88 7.35
CA SER A 32 -1.98 8.64 6.13
C SER A 32 -2.91 8.25 4.98
N THR A 33 -3.16 6.95 4.80
CA THR A 33 -4.06 6.43 3.77
C THR A 33 -5.49 6.90 3.99
N VAL A 34 -5.99 6.82 5.22
CA VAL A 34 -7.33 7.30 5.63
C VAL A 34 -7.45 8.80 5.39
N ASN A 35 -6.45 9.59 5.78
CA ASN A 35 -6.47 11.05 5.57
C ASN A 35 -6.54 11.41 4.08
N ARG A 36 -5.78 10.72 3.23
CA ARG A 36 -5.81 10.91 1.77
C ARG A 36 -7.19 10.58 1.19
N ALA A 37 -7.78 9.45 1.59
CA ALA A 37 -9.09 9.05 1.12
C ALA A 37 -10.19 10.03 1.59
N SER A 38 -10.18 10.42 2.86
CA SER A 38 -11.13 11.40 3.43
C SER A 38 -11.02 12.76 2.73
N HIS A 39 -9.80 13.20 2.43
CA HIS A 39 -9.60 14.43 1.67
C HIS A 39 -10.27 14.36 0.29
N VAL A 40 -10.07 13.27 -0.46
CA VAL A 40 -10.72 13.07 -1.77
C VAL A 40 -12.25 13.06 -1.65
N LEU A 41 -12.78 12.41 -0.61
CA LEU A 41 -14.23 12.34 -0.39
C LEU A 41 -14.86 13.69 -0.05
N SER A 42 -14.12 14.57 0.62
CA SER A 42 -14.57 15.94 0.97
C SER A 42 -14.39 16.94 -0.16
N GLU A 43 -13.61 16.63 -1.21
CA GLU A 43 -13.42 17.55 -2.34
C GLU A 43 -14.73 17.83 -3.08
N ASN A 44 -14.91 19.08 -3.50
CA ASN A 44 -16.05 19.48 -4.36
C ASN A 44 -15.77 19.19 -5.85
N ILE A 45 -15.67 17.90 -6.18
CA ILE A 45 -15.44 17.40 -7.54
C ILE A 45 -16.50 16.36 -7.91
N SER A 46 -16.59 16.03 -9.21
CA SER A 46 -17.54 15.00 -9.67
C SER A 46 -17.24 13.63 -9.05
N LYS A 47 -18.28 12.80 -8.93
CA LYS A 47 -18.16 11.42 -8.43
C LYS A 47 -17.13 10.61 -9.20
N ASP A 48 -17.06 10.74 -10.51
CA ASP A 48 -16.10 10.03 -11.35
C ASP A 48 -14.66 10.42 -11.03
N LYS A 49 -14.39 11.70 -10.82
CA LYS A 49 -13.06 12.17 -10.39
C LYS A 49 -12.69 11.66 -9.01
N LYS A 50 -13.65 11.57 -8.07
CA LYS A 50 -13.41 10.94 -6.76
C LYS A 50 -13.04 9.47 -6.92
N ILE A 51 -13.79 8.74 -7.75
CA ILE A 51 -13.53 7.32 -8.04
C ILE A 51 -12.11 7.13 -8.59
N ASP A 52 -11.68 7.93 -9.55
CA ASP A 52 -10.35 7.80 -10.15
C ASP A 52 -9.23 8.10 -9.14
N LYS A 53 -9.38 9.12 -8.31
CA LYS A 53 -8.43 9.40 -7.23
C LYS A 53 -8.37 8.29 -6.19
N LEU A 54 -9.52 7.72 -5.80
CA LEU A 54 -9.59 6.61 -4.84
C LEU A 54 -8.97 5.32 -5.40
N LYS A 55 -9.11 5.04 -6.71
CA LYS A 55 -8.41 3.94 -7.37
C LYS A 55 -6.89 4.07 -7.26
N LEU A 56 -6.35 5.28 -7.46
CA LEU A 56 -4.91 5.51 -7.32
C LEU A 56 -4.44 5.25 -5.89
N ILE A 57 -5.16 5.74 -4.88
CA ILE A 57 -4.85 5.47 -3.48
C ILE A 57 -4.87 3.97 -3.20
N ALA A 58 -5.89 3.25 -3.67
CA ALA A 58 -6.00 1.81 -3.47
C ALA A 58 -4.84 1.05 -4.12
N LYS A 59 -4.45 1.39 -5.35
CA LYS A 59 -3.30 0.77 -6.04
C LYS A 59 -1.98 0.93 -5.29
N GLU A 60 -1.80 2.06 -4.63
CA GLU A 60 -0.57 2.36 -3.89
C GLU A 60 -0.50 1.72 -2.50
N THR A 61 -1.66 1.43 -1.90
CA THR A 61 -1.73 1.11 -0.47
C THR A 61 -2.32 -0.26 -0.15
N VAL A 62 -2.96 -0.93 -1.11
CA VAL A 62 -3.62 -2.23 -0.94
C VAL A 62 -2.90 -3.30 -1.75
N ASP A 63 -2.56 -4.41 -1.11
CA ASP A 63 -2.09 -5.62 -1.80
C ASP A 63 -3.26 -6.34 -2.50
N ILE A 64 -3.71 -5.76 -3.63
CA ILE A 64 -4.87 -6.25 -4.36
C ILE A 64 -4.62 -7.66 -4.92
N GLU A 65 -3.39 -7.95 -5.35
CA GLU A 65 -3.01 -9.26 -5.87
C GLU A 65 -3.09 -10.32 -4.77
N GLY A 66 -2.52 -10.04 -3.59
CA GLY A 66 -2.57 -10.94 -2.44
C GLY A 66 -4.01 -11.21 -1.98
N ILE A 67 -4.86 -10.19 -1.93
CA ILE A 67 -6.30 -10.35 -1.62
C ILE A 67 -6.98 -11.22 -2.67
N GLY A 68 -6.68 -11.01 -3.96
CA GLY A 68 -7.19 -11.82 -5.05
C GLY A 68 -6.84 -13.29 -4.90
N PHE A 69 -5.57 -13.61 -4.70
CA PHE A 69 -5.13 -15.00 -4.50
C PHE A 69 -5.67 -15.63 -3.22
N TYR A 70 -5.83 -14.85 -2.16
CA TYR A 70 -6.47 -15.33 -0.96
C TYR A 70 -7.94 -15.72 -1.23
N SER A 71 -8.66 -14.92 -2.00
CA SER A 71 -10.08 -15.15 -2.32
C SER A 71 -10.32 -16.39 -3.19
N LEU A 72 -9.32 -16.85 -3.96
CA LEU A 72 -9.37 -18.11 -4.72
C LEU A 72 -9.42 -19.36 -3.81
N GLY A 73 -9.00 -19.24 -2.55
CA GLY A 73 -8.95 -20.36 -1.62
C GLY A 73 -8.11 -21.51 -2.16
N SER A 74 -8.66 -22.75 -2.16
CA SER A 74 -7.97 -23.94 -2.66
C SER A 74 -7.76 -23.94 -4.17
N ALA A 75 -8.59 -23.25 -4.95
CA ALA A 75 -8.51 -23.20 -6.41
C ALA A 75 -7.15 -22.63 -6.90
N ARG A 76 -6.52 -21.74 -6.12
CA ARG A 76 -5.20 -21.18 -6.43
C ARG A 76 -4.09 -22.22 -6.65
N LYS A 77 -4.26 -23.46 -6.14
CA LYS A 77 -3.29 -24.54 -6.29
C LYS A 77 -3.37 -25.24 -7.63
N ASN A 78 -4.48 -25.07 -8.35
CA ASN A 78 -4.81 -25.81 -9.57
C ASN A 78 -4.80 -24.93 -10.82
N ILE A 79 -4.47 -23.65 -10.70
CA ILE A 79 -4.37 -22.73 -11.83
C ILE A 79 -2.93 -22.63 -12.32
N ASN A 80 -2.75 -22.57 -13.65
CA ASN A 80 -1.46 -22.33 -14.28
C ASN A 80 -1.10 -20.83 -14.29
N ASP A 81 0.11 -20.48 -14.74
CA ASP A 81 0.61 -19.09 -14.70
C ASP A 81 -0.20 -18.13 -15.60
N GLU A 82 -0.71 -18.61 -16.75
CA GLU A 82 -1.55 -17.81 -17.64
C GLU A 82 -2.90 -17.50 -16.98
N GLN A 83 -3.54 -18.51 -16.38
CA GLN A 83 -4.78 -18.34 -15.61
C GLN A 83 -4.58 -17.43 -14.39
N LYS A 84 -3.43 -17.54 -13.73
CA LYS A 84 -3.06 -16.70 -12.61
C LYS A 84 -2.95 -15.24 -13.04
N SER A 85 -2.25 -14.95 -14.13
CA SER A 85 -2.11 -13.61 -14.68
C SER A 85 -3.46 -13.02 -15.11
N THR A 86 -4.25 -13.82 -15.84
CA THR A 86 -5.61 -13.40 -16.26
C THR A 86 -6.49 -13.07 -15.07
N TYR A 87 -6.48 -13.95 -14.06
CA TYR A 87 -7.26 -13.74 -12.84
C TYR A 87 -6.83 -12.47 -12.09
N SER A 88 -5.52 -12.25 -11.89
CA SER A 88 -5.00 -11.04 -11.22
C SER A 88 -5.50 -9.77 -11.90
N ASN A 89 -5.41 -9.69 -13.22
CA ASN A 89 -5.86 -8.52 -13.98
C ASN A 89 -7.39 -8.29 -13.85
N LEU A 90 -8.17 -9.36 -13.94
CA LEU A 90 -9.62 -9.28 -13.79
C LEU A 90 -10.01 -8.88 -12.37
N PHE A 91 -9.37 -9.49 -11.37
CA PHE A 91 -9.61 -9.19 -9.97
C PHE A 91 -9.25 -7.75 -9.61
N GLU A 92 -8.08 -7.25 -10.06
CA GLU A 92 -7.68 -5.86 -9.84
C GLU A 92 -8.72 -4.88 -10.39
N ASN A 93 -9.15 -5.09 -11.63
CA ASN A 93 -10.16 -4.24 -12.27
C ASN A 93 -11.50 -4.27 -11.52
N TYR A 94 -11.94 -5.46 -11.12
CA TYR A 94 -13.16 -5.63 -10.32
C TYR A 94 -13.06 -4.95 -8.96
N PHE A 95 -11.97 -5.20 -8.25
CA PHE A 95 -11.71 -4.64 -6.92
C PHE A 95 -11.71 -3.12 -6.97
N LEU A 96 -10.89 -2.53 -7.85
CA LEU A 96 -10.77 -1.08 -7.98
C LEU A 96 -12.10 -0.42 -8.34
N LYS A 97 -12.87 -1.02 -9.26
CA LYS A 97 -14.17 -0.50 -9.64
C LYS A 97 -15.17 -0.57 -8.47
N SER A 98 -15.31 -1.73 -7.84
CA SER A 98 -16.28 -1.95 -6.78
C SER A 98 -15.96 -1.15 -5.53
N PHE A 99 -14.72 -1.20 -5.07
CA PHE A 99 -14.26 -0.52 -3.87
C PHE A 99 -14.36 1.01 -4.00
N SER A 100 -13.80 1.57 -5.07
CA SER A 100 -13.79 3.02 -5.25
C SER A 100 -15.17 3.60 -5.50
N SER A 101 -16.04 2.87 -6.22
CA SER A 101 -17.42 3.31 -6.44
C SER A 101 -18.22 3.36 -5.14
N ARG A 102 -18.05 2.36 -4.25
CA ARG A 102 -18.69 2.35 -2.94
C ARG A 102 -18.18 3.46 -2.03
N LEU A 103 -16.86 3.65 -1.97
CA LEU A 103 -16.28 4.74 -1.17
C LEU A 103 -16.76 6.11 -1.65
N ALA A 104 -16.86 6.33 -2.96
CA ALA A 104 -17.29 7.61 -3.52
C ALA A 104 -18.77 7.96 -3.22
N GLU A 105 -19.53 7.05 -2.62
CA GLU A 105 -20.89 7.32 -2.13
C GLU A 105 -20.91 8.04 -0.78
N TYR A 106 -19.82 7.95 -0.03
CA TYR A 106 -19.71 8.63 1.27
C TYR A 106 -19.34 10.10 1.07
N THR A 107 -19.96 10.96 1.90
CA THR A 107 -19.65 12.39 1.97
C THR A 107 -19.21 12.66 3.39
N ASN A 108 -17.98 13.15 3.58
CA ASN A 108 -17.39 13.44 4.90
C ASN A 108 -17.46 12.26 5.88
N PRO A 109 -16.90 11.09 5.55
CA PRO A 109 -16.91 9.96 6.46
C PRO A 109 -16.03 10.26 7.69
N GLU A 110 -16.54 9.97 8.87
CA GLU A 110 -15.73 9.91 10.09
C GLU A 110 -15.06 8.55 10.17
N ILE A 111 -13.74 8.52 10.07
CA ILE A 111 -12.94 7.29 10.11
C ILE A 111 -11.94 7.43 11.26
N GLU A 112 -12.12 6.62 12.29
CA GLU A 112 -11.22 6.54 13.43
C GLU A 112 -10.18 5.43 13.21
N VAL A 113 -8.90 5.78 13.21
CA VAL A 113 -7.81 4.81 13.24
C VAL A 113 -7.43 4.55 14.70
N LYS A 114 -7.69 3.33 15.17
CA LYS A 114 -7.39 2.92 16.55
C LYS A 114 -5.92 2.54 16.70
N ASN A 115 -5.46 2.47 17.94
CA ASN A 115 -4.12 2.01 18.26
C ASN A 115 -3.89 0.60 17.72
N LYS A 116 -2.71 0.39 17.15
CA LYS A 116 -2.31 -0.92 16.63
C LYS A 116 -2.28 -1.99 17.73
N GLN A 117 -2.74 -3.18 17.38
CA GLN A 117 -2.62 -4.39 18.20
C GLN A 117 -1.75 -5.39 17.47
N ILE A 118 -0.71 -5.88 18.13
CA ILE A 118 0.17 -6.91 17.57
C ILE A 118 -0.52 -8.25 17.73
N LEU A 119 -0.91 -8.87 16.62
CA LEU A 119 -1.53 -10.19 16.63
C LEU A 119 -0.48 -11.30 16.79
N ASN A 120 0.65 -11.17 16.08
CA ASN A 120 1.83 -12.03 16.19
C ASN A 120 3.03 -11.31 15.55
N ASN A 121 4.17 -12.00 15.40
CA ASN A 121 5.40 -11.40 14.87
C ASN A 121 5.28 -10.86 13.44
N ASN A 122 4.26 -11.27 12.68
CA ASN A 122 4.09 -10.92 11.26
C ASN A 122 2.87 -10.05 10.98
N TYR A 123 1.93 -9.92 11.93
CA TYR A 123 0.66 -9.23 11.70
C TYR A 123 0.34 -8.22 12.78
N THR A 124 -0.13 -7.05 12.32
CA THR A 124 -0.65 -5.98 13.16
C THR A 124 -2.07 -5.61 12.68
N ILE A 125 -2.96 -5.42 13.61
CA ILE A 125 -4.34 -4.96 13.37
C ILE A 125 -4.45 -3.52 13.86
#